data_b5d98a7302c8c1208b1394564c5d3570
#
_entry.id   b5d98a7302c8c1208b1394564c5d3570
#
_cell.length_a   1.000
_cell.length_b   1.000
_cell.length_c   1.000
_cell.angle_alpha   90.00
_cell.angle_beta   90.00
_cell.angle_gamma   90.00
#
_symmetry.space_group_name_H-M   'P 1'
#
loop_
_entity.id
_entity.type
_entity.pdbx_description
1 polymer ?
#
loop_
_entity_poly.entity_id
_entity_poly.type
_entity_poly.pdbx_seq_one_letter_code
_entity_poly.pdbx_strand_id
1 'polypeptide(L)'
;MPIIHLFAPSVNFTICAVRAMMVTVMKMTDKKIKLIALDLDDTTLRSDASLAPETAQTIANAVKSGTQVVIASGRAFKSLPQSVLQIDGIRYAICSNGACIEDMHSRTRLLSFTLRPQVVERLLETFSGERFEAFVDGQPYCDGEYYREPLRFGCSPAYIDYVKTTRIPVDDMPGFMRRHIAELDSVDIMCGTLEHRAELWEKTKRLSDVYVTSSSPRLIEISAAEAGKGAALQRLAQILNIPPQHIAAFGNGDNDADMLAFAGLGIAVKNASKRCLAAADYICPTNDEHGVAITIEKLLTSN
;
A
#
# COMPACT_ATOMS: atom_id res chain seq x y z
N MET A 1 -29.98 36.44 38.13
CA MET A 1 -29.52 35.05 38.16
C MET A 1 -29.80 34.46 36.78
N PRO A 2 -28.81 34.16 35.96
CA PRO A 2 -29.02 33.47 34.70
C PRO A 2 -28.93 31.94 34.92
N ILE A 3 -29.91 31.22 34.38
CA ILE A 3 -30.03 29.78 34.42
C ILE A 3 -29.07 29.23 33.35
N ILE A 4 -28.08 28.45 33.81
CA ILE A 4 -27.15 27.73 32.96
C ILE A 4 -27.84 26.44 32.50
N HIS A 5 -28.22 26.35 31.22
CA HIS A 5 -28.64 25.10 30.62
C HIS A 5 -27.38 24.23 30.34
N LEU A 6 -27.15 23.22 31.14
CA LEU A 6 -26.23 22.12 30.83
C LEU A 6 -26.85 21.30 29.68
N PHE A 7 -26.23 21.37 28.50
CA PHE A 7 -26.51 20.41 27.44
C PHE A 7 -25.83 19.09 27.80
N ALA A 8 -26.60 18.07 28.14
CA ALA A 8 -26.14 16.68 28.22
C ALA A 8 -25.80 16.18 26.79
N PRO A 9 -24.69 15.50 26.54
CA PRO A 9 -24.39 14.90 25.24
C PRO A 9 -25.44 13.84 24.91
N SER A 10 -26.02 13.94 23.74
CA SER A 10 -27.17 13.15 23.30
C SER A 10 -26.88 11.64 23.33
N VAL A 11 -27.68 10.89 24.07
CA VAL A 11 -27.70 9.41 24.20
C VAL A 11 -27.77 8.73 22.81
N ASN A 12 -28.31 9.41 21.80
CA ASN A 12 -28.40 8.91 20.42
C ASN A 12 -27.02 8.72 19.73
N PHE A 13 -26.00 9.50 20.07
CA PHE A 13 -24.66 9.34 19.47
C PHE A 13 -23.96 8.07 19.99
N THR A 14 -24.18 7.74 21.25
CA THR A 14 -23.62 6.55 21.89
C THR A 14 -24.25 5.26 21.37
N ILE A 15 -25.57 5.26 21.13
CA ILE A 15 -26.33 4.11 20.61
C ILE A 15 -25.94 3.82 19.15
N CYS A 16 -25.74 4.86 18.34
CA CYS A 16 -25.31 4.70 16.94
C CYS A 16 -23.88 4.15 16.84
N ALA A 17 -22.96 4.62 17.68
CA ALA A 17 -21.57 4.13 17.75
C ALA A 17 -21.51 2.67 18.25
N VAL A 18 -22.29 2.32 19.29
CA VAL A 18 -22.37 0.94 19.80
C VAL A 18 -22.99 0.00 18.77
N ARG A 19 -24.02 0.46 18.03
CA ARG A 19 -24.64 -0.34 16.96
C ARG A 19 -23.71 -0.53 15.77
N ALA A 20 -22.95 0.49 15.36
CA ALA A 20 -21.91 0.38 14.34
C ALA A 20 -20.81 -0.59 14.79
N MET A 21 -20.35 -0.49 16.04
CA MET A 21 -19.34 -1.39 16.61
C MET A 21 -19.85 -2.84 16.72
N MET A 22 -21.11 -3.07 17.10
CA MET A 22 -21.72 -4.40 17.11
C MET A 22 -21.87 -4.99 15.72
N VAL A 23 -22.27 -4.21 14.71
CA VAL A 23 -22.37 -4.66 13.31
C VAL A 23 -20.99 -5.03 12.77
N THR A 24 -19.96 -4.27 13.14
CA THR A 24 -18.57 -4.55 12.74
C THR A 24 -18.04 -5.82 13.41
N VAL A 25 -18.32 -6.03 14.69
CA VAL A 25 -17.96 -7.25 15.41
C VAL A 25 -18.71 -8.47 14.79
N MET A 26 -19.99 -8.34 14.46
CA MET A 26 -20.73 -9.39 13.74
C MET A 26 -20.15 -9.68 12.36
N LYS A 27 -19.68 -8.66 11.61
CA LYS A 27 -18.98 -8.89 10.32
C LYS A 27 -17.69 -9.68 10.49
N MET A 28 -17.00 -9.53 11.61
CA MET A 28 -15.76 -10.27 11.90
C MET A 28 -16.00 -11.73 12.29
N THR A 29 -17.15 -12.06 12.91
CA THR A 29 -17.44 -13.39 13.46
C THR A 29 -18.20 -14.31 12.53
N ASP A 30 -18.91 -13.80 11.52
CA ASP A 30 -19.81 -14.61 10.68
C ASP A 30 -19.17 -15.14 9.38
N LYS A 31 -17.92 -14.76 9.05
CA LYS A 31 -17.34 -15.12 7.74
C LYS A 31 -15.94 -15.68 7.90
N LYS A 32 -15.78 -16.93 7.48
CA LYS A 32 -14.45 -17.55 7.41
C LYS A 32 -13.55 -16.77 6.45
N ILE A 33 -12.51 -16.10 6.96
CA ILE A 33 -11.50 -15.45 6.15
C ILE A 33 -10.58 -16.49 5.52
N LYS A 34 -10.46 -16.46 4.18
CA LYS A 34 -9.62 -17.34 3.39
C LYS A 34 -8.38 -16.66 2.82
N LEU A 35 -8.42 -15.32 2.70
CA LEU A 35 -7.31 -14.53 2.22
C LEU A 35 -7.15 -13.27 3.08
N ILE A 36 -5.91 -12.96 3.44
CA ILE A 36 -5.51 -11.73 4.12
C ILE A 36 -4.53 -11.01 3.22
N ALA A 37 -4.87 -9.78 2.81
CA ALA A 37 -3.97 -8.88 2.08
C ALA A 37 -3.36 -7.88 3.05
N LEU A 38 -2.04 -7.77 3.04
CA LEU A 38 -1.26 -6.96 3.97
C LEU A 38 -0.46 -5.89 3.24
N ASP A 39 -0.80 -4.63 3.45
CA ASP A 39 0.14 -3.56 3.17
C ASP A 39 1.33 -3.62 4.13
N LEU A 40 2.48 -3.07 3.76
CA LEU A 40 3.72 -3.17 4.52
C LEU A 40 4.04 -1.91 5.33
N ASP A 41 4.39 -0.84 4.65
CA ASP A 41 4.95 0.38 5.27
C ASP A 41 3.91 1.06 6.16
N ASP A 42 4.27 1.31 7.42
CA ASP A 42 3.40 1.90 8.45
C ASP A 42 2.06 1.15 8.68
N THR A 43 1.95 -0.10 8.18
CA THR A 43 0.83 -1.03 8.41
C THR A 43 1.29 -2.30 9.11
N THR A 44 1.97 -3.20 8.37
CA THR A 44 2.53 -4.46 8.91
C THR A 44 3.92 -4.24 9.50
N LEU A 45 4.69 -3.35 8.89
CA LEU A 45 5.97 -2.88 9.41
C LEU A 45 5.77 -1.75 10.40
N ARG A 46 6.66 -1.67 11.39
CA ARG A 46 6.74 -0.55 12.34
C ARG A 46 7.19 0.74 11.65
N SER A 47 7.09 1.85 12.36
CA SER A 47 7.56 3.17 11.89
C SER A 47 9.08 3.25 11.66
N ASP A 48 9.85 2.29 12.18
CA ASP A 48 11.28 2.10 11.90
C ASP A 48 11.56 1.14 10.73
N ALA A 49 10.53 0.77 9.98
CA ALA A 49 10.54 -0.19 8.89
C ALA A 49 10.87 -1.64 9.29
N SER A 50 10.92 -1.97 10.58
CA SER A 50 11.13 -3.33 11.08
C SER A 50 9.84 -4.14 11.09
N LEU A 51 9.95 -5.46 10.94
CA LEU A 51 8.86 -6.41 11.20
C LEU A 51 8.97 -6.93 12.63
N ALA A 52 7.95 -6.69 13.45
CA ALA A 52 7.91 -7.20 14.81
C ALA A 52 7.85 -8.75 14.81
N PRO A 53 8.61 -9.43 15.68
CA PRO A 53 8.58 -10.90 15.77
C PRO A 53 7.18 -11.47 16.02
N GLU A 54 6.39 -10.80 16.84
CA GLU A 54 5.00 -11.17 17.15
C GLU A 54 4.12 -11.09 15.89
N THR A 55 4.28 -10.03 15.09
CA THR A 55 3.54 -9.87 13.83
C THR A 55 3.94 -10.95 12.82
N ALA A 56 5.23 -11.23 12.69
CA ALA A 56 5.73 -12.30 11.82
C ALA A 56 5.17 -13.67 12.24
N GLN A 57 5.16 -13.96 13.54
CA GLN A 57 4.64 -15.22 14.07
C GLN A 57 3.14 -15.37 13.84
N THR A 58 2.36 -14.29 14.03
CA THR A 58 0.92 -14.29 13.80
C THR A 58 0.59 -14.51 12.32
N ILE A 59 1.33 -13.88 11.41
CA ILE A 59 1.20 -14.12 9.97
C ILE A 59 1.50 -15.58 9.63
N ALA A 60 2.59 -16.14 10.15
CA ALA A 60 2.94 -17.54 9.95
C ALA A 60 1.86 -18.49 10.50
N ASN A 61 1.21 -18.16 11.61
CA ASN A 61 0.11 -18.94 12.18
C ASN A 61 -1.13 -18.87 11.26
N ALA A 62 -1.44 -17.72 10.69
CA ALA A 62 -2.53 -17.57 9.71
C ALA A 62 -2.29 -18.47 8.48
N VAL A 63 -1.07 -18.46 7.93
CA VAL A 63 -0.69 -19.35 6.84
C VAL A 63 -0.85 -20.82 7.21
N LYS A 64 -0.35 -21.23 8.39
CA LYS A 64 -0.46 -22.61 8.89
C LYS A 64 -1.92 -23.07 9.09
N SER A 65 -2.83 -22.14 9.41
CA SER A 65 -4.27 -22.42 9.51
C SER A 65 -4.97 -22.62 8.16
N GLY A 66 -4.25 -22.46 7.04
CA GLY A 66 -4.77 -22.57 5.68
C GLY A 66 -5.29 -21.25 5.09
N THR A 67 -5.09 -20.12 5.76
CA THR A 67 -5.42 -18.81 5.23
C THR A 67 -4.34 -18.36 4.25
N GLN A 68 -4.72 -17.94 3.03
CA GLN A 68 -3.78 -17.32 2.09
C GLN A 68 -3.38 -15.96 2.62
N VAL A 69 -2.09 -15.68 2.72
CA VAL A 69 -1.57 -14.35 3.04
C VAL A 69 -0.87 -13.78 1.82
N VAL A 70 -1.19 -12.55 1.46
CA VAL A 70 -0.70 -11.83 0.28
C VAL A 70 -0.12 -10.50 0.72
N ILE A 71 1.07 -10.18 0.27
CA ILE A 71 1.66 -8.85 0.41
C ILE A 71 1.05 -7.92 -0.64
N ALA A 72 0.72 -6.67 -0.27
CA ALA A 72 0.23 -5.65 -1.20
C ALA A 72 0.96 -4.32 -0.93
N SER A 73 2.00 -4.02 -1.70
CA SER A 73 2.91 -2.90 -1.42
C SER A 73 3.12 -1.99 -2.63
N GLY A 74 3.44 -0.70 -2.36
CA GLY A 74 4.01 0.21 -3.36
C GLY A 74 5.43 -0.15 -3.75
N ARG A 75 6.12 -0.94 -2.93
CA ARG A 75 7.49 -1.37 -3.21
C ARG A 75 7.58 -2.23 -4.46
N ALA A 76 8.67 -2.08 -5.21
CA ALA A 76 9.05 -3.04 -6.24
C ALA A 76 9.42 -4.39 -5.60
N PHE A 77 9.25 -5.49 -6.32
CA PHE A 77 9.45 -6.83 -5.79
C PHE A 77 10.86 -7.03 -5.17
N LYS A 78 11.91 -6.57 -5.86
CA LYS A 78 13.30 -6.70 -5.38
C LYS A 78 13.65 -5.79 -4.19
N SER A 79 12.74 -4.90 -3.79
CA SER A 79 12.88 -4.05 -2.59
C SER A 79 11.97 -4.46 -1.43
N LEU A 80 11.32 -5.62 -1.52
CA LEU A 80 10.57 -6.16 -0.39
C LEU A 80 11.53 -6.58 0.73
N PRO A 81 11.19 -6.34 2.01
CA PRO A 81 12.05 -6.68 3.14
C PRO A 81 12.26 -8.19 3.26
N GLN A 82 13.51 -8.60 3.49
CA GLN A 82 13.87 -10.01 3.69
C GLN A 82 13.10 -10.63 4.86
N SER A 83 12.85 -9.87 5.92
CA SER A 83 12.05 -10.32 7.09
C SER A 83 10.63 -10.74 6.71
N VAL A 84 10.04 -10.12 5.69
CA VAL A 84 8.72 -10.49 5.16
C VAL A 84 8.82 -11.68 4.21
N LEU A 85 9.82 -11.68 3.31
CA LEU A 85 10.04 -12.76 2.34
C LEU A 85 10.41 -14.10 2.99
N GLN A 86 10.92 -14.08 4.24
CA GLN A 86 11.27 -15.26 5.03
C GLN A 86 10.10 -15.88 5.79
N ILE A 87 8.90 -15.27 5.75
CA ILE A 87 7.71 -15.89 6.35
C ILE A 87 7.24 -17.02 5.44
N ASP A 88 7.42 -18.26 5.89
CA ASP A 88 7.04 -19.45 5.15
C ASP A 88 5.55 -19.46 4.76
N GLY A 89 5.29 -19.77 3.50
CA GLY A 89 3.95 -19.99 2.96
C GLY A 89 3.26 -18.73 2.45
N ILE A 90 3.86 -17.54 2.54
CA ILE A 90 3.41 -16.39 1.76
C ILE A 90 3.83 -16.65 0.30
N ARG A 91 2.82 -16.81 -0.57
CA ARG A 91 3.08 -17.16 -1.97
C ARG A 91 3.04 -15.99 -2.93
N TYR A 92 2.16 -15.03 -2.71
CA TYR A 92 1.91 -13.96 -3.67
C TYR A 92 2.28 -12.60 -3.10
N ALA A 93 2.83 -11.75 -3.95
CA ALA A 93 3.08 -10.35 -3.67
C ALA A 93 2.52 -9.46 -4.78
N ILE A 94 1.65 -8.53 -4.43
CA ILE A 94 1.20 -7.41 -5.24
C ILE A 94 2.22 -6.31 -5.02
N CYS A 95 2.93 -5.88 -6.08
CA CYS A 95 4.03 -4.92 -6.00
C CYS A 95 3.77 -3.70 -6.90
N SER A 96 4.56 -2.64 -6.70
CA SER A 96 4.47 -1.39 -7.48
C SER A 96 3.03 -0.88 -7.57
N ASN A 97 2.33 -0.78 -6.41
CA ASN A 97 0.92 -0.39 -6.32
C ASN A 97 -0.03 -1.19 -7.22
N GLY A 98 0.25 -2.48 -7.40
CA GLY A 98 -0.61 -3.36 -8.21
C GLY A 98 -0.26 -3.38 -9.70
N ALA A 99 0.85 -2.76 -10.10
CA ALA A 99 1.36 -2.88 -11.47
C ALA A 99 1.81 -4.31 -11.79
N CYS A 100 2.18 -5.10 -10.77
CA CYS A 100 2.48 -6.51 -10.96
C CYS A 100 2.03 -7.39 -9.78
N ILE A 101 1.83 -8.67 -10.07
CA ILE A 101 1.62 -9.74 -9.08
C ILE A 101 2.70 -10.80 -9.30
N GLU A 102 3.49 -11.05 -8.27
CA GLU A 102 4.56 -12.04 -8.28
C GLU A 102 4.13 -13.31 -7.53
N ASP A 103 4.38 -14.47 -8.13
CA ASP A 103 4.35 -15.76 -7.43
C ASP A 103 5.76 -16.07 -6.92
N MET A 104 5.97 -15.87 -5.64
CA MET A 104 7.28 -16.04 -4.99
C MET A 104 7.75 -17.50 -4.96
N HIS A 105 6.81 -18.46 -5.08
CA HIS A 105 7.16 -19.89 -5.10
C HIS A 105 7.73 -20.30 -6.47
N SER A 106 7.04 -19.96 -7.56
CA SER A 106 7.52 -20.24 -8.92
C SER A 106 8.55 -19.23 -9.41
N ARG A 107 8.70 -18.09 -8.73
CA ARG A 107 9.53 -16.94 -9.11
C ARG A 107 9.13 -16.39 -10.48
N THR A 108 7.84 -16.33 -10.74
CA THR A 108 7.27 -15.83 -11.99
C THR A 108 6.28 -14.73 -11.73
N ARG A 109 6.19 -13.81 -12.66
CA ARG A 109 5.22 -12.74 -12.65
C ARG A 109 3.90 -13.28 -13.21
N LEU A 110 2.82 -13.27 -12.41
CA LEU A 110 1.48 -13.74 -12.81
C LEU A 110 0.76 -12.69 -13.66
N LEU A 111 0.91 -11.43 -13.30
CA LEU A 111 0.30 -10.28 -14.00
C LEU A 111 1.30 -9.13 -14.01
N SER A 112 1.30 -8.37 -15.12
CA SER A 112 2.09 -7.16 -15.27
C SER A 112 1.31 -6.14 -16.10
N PHE A 113 1.27 -4.90 -15.61
CA PHE A 113 0.69 -3.74 -16.29
C PHE A 113 1.75 -2.66 -16.35
N THR A 114 2.42 -2.56 -17.51
CA THR A 114 3.41 -1.52 -17.74
C THR A 114 2.78 -0.25 -18.26
N LEU A 115 3.41 0.88 -17.97
CA LEU A 115 3.04 2.17 -18.55
C LEU A 115 3.14 2.13 -20.08
N ARG A 116 2.14 2.67 -20.75
CA ARG A 116 2.17 2.75 -22.22
C ARG A 116 3.23 3.74 -22.68
N PRO A 117 3.98 3.49 -23.77
CA PRO A 117 5.02 4.37 -24.26
C PRO A 117 4.60 5.84 -24.42
N GLN A 118 3.38 6.09 -24.91
CA GLN A 118 2.85 7.45 -25.08
C GLN A 118 2.61 8.15 -23.74
N VAL A 119 2.27 7.39 -22.70
CA VAL A 119 2.11 7.91 -21.34
C VAL A 119 3.46 8.31 -20.77
N VAL A 120 4.49 7.47 -20.96
CA VAL A 120 5.86 7.75 -20.48
C VAL A 120 6.42 9.03 -21.12
N GLU A 121 6.28 9.22 -22.43
CA GLU A 121 6.72 10.46 -23.09
C GLU A 121 5.96 11.68 -22.53
N ARG A 122 4.64 11.60 -22.40
CA ARG A 122 3.84 12.68 -21.81
C ARG A 122 4.23 12.99 -20.37
N LEU A 123 4.58 11.95 -19.58
CA LEU A 123 5.05 12.08 -18.22
C LEU A 123 6.38 12.84 -18.18
N LEU A 124 7.35 12.46 -19.02
CA LEU A 124 8.64 13.13 -19.13
C LEU A 124 8.52 14.60 -19.58
N GLU A 125 7.57 14.91 -20.47
CA GLU A 125 7.27 16.28 -20.89
C GLU A 125 6.63 17.08 -19.76
N THR A 126 5.59 16.51 -19.11
CA THR A 126 4.80 17.20 -18.08
C THR A 126 5.62 17.52 -16.83
N PHE A 127 6.53 16.63 -16.47
CA PHE A 127 7.37 16.70 -15.27
C PHE A 127 8.85 16.90 -15.61
N SER A 128 9.13 17.63 -16.69
CA SER A 128 10.51 17.93 -17.10
C SER A 128 11.28 18.63 -15.97
N GLY A 129 12.47 18.13 -15.67
CA GLY A 129 13.34 18.64 -14.61
C GLY A 129 13.08 18.07 -13.22
N GLU A 130 12.04 17.26 -13.04
CA GLU A 130 11.76 16.57 -11.78
C GLU A 130 12.68 15.34 -11.57
N ARG A 131 12.70 14.83 -10.35
CA ARG A 131 13.46 13.63 -9.96
C ARG A 131 12.53 12.45 -9.92
N PHE A 132 12.94 11.38 -10.62
CA PHE A 132 12.14 10.18 -10.76
C PHE A 132 12.80 8.98 -10.08
N GLU A 133 11.96 8.07 -9.57
CA GLU A 133 12.26 6.65 -9.51
C GLU A 133 11.50 5.94 -10.64
N ALA A 134 12.11 4.93 -11.25
CA ALA A 134 11.50 4.12 -12.30
C ALA A 134 11.62 2.64 -11.93
N PHE A 135 10.55 1.88 -12.04
CA PHE A 135 10.53 0.46 -11.68
C PHE A 135 10.46 -0.37 -12.95
N VAL A 136 11.49 -1.18 -13.18
CA VAL A 136 11.61 -2.04 -14.36
C VAL A 136 11.84 -3.47 -13.89
N ASP A 137 10.98 -4.39 -14.27
CA ASP A 137 11.06 -5.81 -13.90
C ASP A 137 11.29 -6.03 -12.38
N GLY A 138 10.49 -5.32 -11.58
CA GLY A 138 10.56 -5.38 -10.11
C GLY A 138 11.84 -4.79 -9.51
N GLN A 139 12.73 -4.16 -10.29
CA GLN A 139 13.92 -3.47 -9.84
C GLN A 139 13.68 -1.95 -9.84
N PRO A 140 13.86 -1.26 -8.69
CA PRO A 140 13.79 0.20 -8.66
C PRO A 140 15.13 0.83 -9.08
N TYR A 141 15.01 1.85 -9.92
CA TYR A 141 16.08 2.74 -10.34
C TYR A 141 15.73 4.16 -9.91
N CYS A 142 16.70 4.96 -9.55
CA CYS A 142 16.44 6.35 -9.15
C CYS A 142 17.40 7.34 -9.77
N ASP A 143 16.97 8.61 -9.86
CA ASP A 143 17.83 9.72 -10.25
C ASP A 143 19.09 9.77 -9.38
N GLY A 144 20.27 9.93 -10.00
CA GLY A 144 21.54 9.90 -9.31
C GLY A 144 21.73 11.03 -8.29
N GLU A 145 21.11 12.20 -8.50
CA GLU A 145 21.13 13.30 -7.53
C GLU A 145 20.27 12.95 -6.31
N TYR A 146 19.07 12.39 -6.52
CA TYR A 146 18.23 11.88 -5.42
C TYR A 146 18.97 10.79 -4.63
N TYR A 147 19.63 9.85 -5.31
CA TYR A 147 20.41 8.81 -4.64
C TYR A 147 21.52 9.38 -3.75
N ARG A 148 22.22 10.42 -4.20
CA ARG A 148 23.31 11.07 -3.42
C ARG A 148 22.78 11.82 -2.21
N GLU A 149 21.69 12.57 -2.37
CA GLU A 149 21.12 13.51 -1.38
C GLU A 149 19.62 13.28 -1.12
N PRO A 150 19.18 12.08 -0.65
CA PRO A 150 17.77 11.75 -0.58
C PRO A 150 16.94 12.68 0.33
N LEU A 151 17.54 13.18 1.41
CA LEU A 151 16.89 14.14 2.33
C LEU A 151 16.46 15.44 1.64
N ARG A 152 17.27 15.93 0.70
CA ARG A 152 16.99 17.15 -0.06
C ARG A 152 15.71 17.03 -0.88
N PHE A 153 15.38 15.83 -1.32
CA PHE A 153 14.22 15.53 -2.14
C PHE A 153 13.07 14.89 -1.35
N GLY A 154 13.06 15.08 -0.03
CA GLY A 154 11.92 14.73 0.80
C GLY A 154 11.90 13.32 1.37
N CYS A 155 12.96 12.53 1.17
CA CYS A 155 13.11 11.24 1.84
C CYS A 155 13.17 11.44 3.37
N SER A 156 12.47 10.61 4.13
CA SER A 156 12.60 10.59 5.58
C SER A 156 13.96 9.98 6.00
N PRO A 157 14.58 10.45 7.09
CA PRO A 157 15.80 9.85 7.62
C PRO A 157 15.70 8.34 7.84
N ALA A 158 14.56 7.82 8.24
CA ALA A 158 14.32 6.39 8.45
C ALA A 158 14.41 5.56 7.16
N TYR A 159 14.23 6.18 5.98
CA TYR A 159 14.25 5.49 4.69
C TYR A 159 15.54 5.65 3.89
N ILE A 160 16.56 6.34 4.42
CA ILE A 160 17.84 6.55 3.71
C ILE A 160 18.50 5.21 3.37
N ASP A 161 18.64 4.33 4.35
CA ASP A 161 19.26 3.02 4.15
C ASP A 161 18.47 2.16 3.16
N TYR A 162 17.14 2.23 3.19
CA TYR A 162 16.28 1.58 2.23
C TYR A 162 16.55 2.07 0.80
N VAL A 163 16.61 3.39 0.58
CA VAL A 163 16.95 3.96 -0.73
C VAL A 163 18.36 3.50 -1.16
N LYS A 164 19.35 3.61 -0.28
CA LYS A 164 20.74 3.27 -0.58
C LYS A 164 20.97 1.79 -0.88
N THR A 165 20.20 0.90 -0.29
CA THR A 165 20.37 -0.55 -0.42
C THR A 165 19.55 -1.18 -1.54
N THR A 166 18.46 -0.53 -1.95
CA THR A 166 17.52 -1.13 -2.91
C THR A 166 17.50 -0.46 -4.28
N ARG A 167 17.88 0.82 -4.37
CA ARG A 167 17.87 1.57 -5.65
C ARG A 167 19.19 1.45 -6.39
N ILE A 168 19.09 1.43 -7.72
CA ILE A 168 20.24 1.58 -8.63
C ILE A 168 20.22 3.01 -9.16
N PRO A 169 21.27 3.82 -8.90
CA PRO A 169 21.33 5.20 -9.38
C PRO A 169 21.55 5.27 -10.88
N VAL A 170 20.90 6.24 -11.53
CA VAL A 170 20.98 6.51 -12.96
C VAL A 170 21.23 8.00 -13.17
N ASP A 171 22.29 8.38 -13.88
CA ASP A 171 22.66 9.78 -14.10
C ASP A 171 21.73 10.47 -15.13
N ASP A 172 21.28 9.75 -16.16
CA ASP A 172 20.31 10.22 -17.16
C ASP A 172 19.01 9.43 -17.03
N MET A 173 18.21 9.78 -16.02
CA MET A 173 16.94 9.10 -15.74
C MET A 173 15.91 9.24 -16.90
N PRO A 174 15.70 10.42 -17.52
CA PRO A 174 14.82 10.51 -18.69
C PRO A 174 15.25 9.64 -19.86
N GLY A 175 16.54 9.58 -20.17
CA GLY A 175 17.08 8.69 -21.19
C GLY A 175 16.94 7.21 -20.82
N PHE A 176 17.13 6.86 -19.55
CA PHE A 176 16.87 5.51 -19.05
C PHE A 176 15.40 5.11 -19.24
N MET A 177 14.47 5.96 -18.83
CA MET A 177 13.03 5.70 -18.97
C MET A 177 12.63 5.52 -20.44
N ARG A 178 13.22 6.28 -21.38
CA ARG A 178 12.99 6.09 -22.83
C ARG A 178 13.55 4.77 -23.35
N ARG A 179 14.72 4.33 -22.86
CA ARG A 179 15.27 3.02 -23.25
C ARG A 179 14.41 1.85 -22.76
N HIS A 180 13.70 2.02 -21.66
CA HIS A 180 12.80 1.03 -21.03
C HIS A 180 11.31 1.39 -21.18
N ILE A 181 10.97 2.16 -22.23
CA ILE A 181 9.67 2.84 -22.37
C ILE A 181 8.44 1.91 -22.35
N ALA A 182 8.59 0.64 -22.70
CA ALA A 182 7.52 -0.37 -22.66
C ALA A 182 7.63 -1.34 -21.47
N GLU A 183 8.60 -1.11 -20.56
CA GLU A 183 8.94 -2.04 -19.48
C GLU A 183 8.70 -1.44 -18.08
N LEU A 184 8.26 -0.19 -17.99
CA LEU A 184 8.07 0.52 -16.74
C LEU A 184 6.83 0.01 -15.99
N ASP A 185 7.01 -0.66 -14.86
CA ASP A 185 5.94 -1.07 -13.96
C ASP A 185 5.27 0.17 -13.34
N SER A 186 6.07 1.12 -12.84
CA SER A 186 5.63 2.39 -12.29
C SER A 186 6.74 3.44 -12.33
N VAL A 187 6.35 4.68 -12.12
CA VAL A 187 7.25 5.83 -11.97
C VAL A 187 6.81 6.64 -10.77
N ASP A 188 7.77 6.98 -9.91
CA ASP A 188 7.54 7.86 -8.77
C ASP A 188 8.23 9.21 -8.99
N ILE A 189 7.59 10.29 -8.51
CA ILE A 189 8.15 11.65 -8.54
C ILE A 189 8.46 12.07 -7.11
N MET A 190 9.74 12.41 -6.86
CA MET A 190 10.23 12.88 -5.57
C MET A 190 9.90 14.35 -5.38
N CYS A 191 9.13 14.68 -4.38
CA CYS A 191 8.73 16.06 -4.08
C CYS A 191 9.46 16.56 -2.83
N GLY A 192 10.36 17.53 -2.98
CA GLY A 192 11.15 18.06 -1.87
C GLY A 192 10.30 18.70 -0.76
N THR A 193 9.17 19.33 -1.11
CA THR A 193 8.23 19.97 -0.17
C THR A 193 6.78 19.57 -0.44
N LEU A 194 5.89 19.86 0.52
CA LEU A 194 4.46 19.60 0.37
C LEU A 194 3.83 20.56 -0.68
N GLU A 195 4.29 21.78 -0.74
CA GLU A 195 3.84 22.79 -1.72
C GLU A 195 4.20 22.33 -3.13
N HIS A 196 5.44 21.90 -3.35
CA HIS A 196 5.89 21.35 -4.63
C HIS A 196 5.08 20.13 -5.02
N ARG A 197 4.84 19.21 -4.07
CA ARG A 197 3.95 18.07 -4.34
C ARG A 197 2.55 18.49 -4.77
N ALA A 198 1.97 19.51 -4.12
CA ALA A 198 0.63 19.98 -4.47
C ALA A 198 0.58 20.55 -5.90
N GLU A 199 1.60 21.30 -6.31
CA GLU A 199 1.72 21.82 -7.68
C GLU A 199 1.84 20.69 -8.71
N LEU A 200 2.70 19.69 -8.44
CA LEU A 200 2.88 18.55 -9.33
C LEU A 200 1.65 17.65 -9.37
N TRP A 201 0.94 17.50 -8.24
CA TRP A 201 -0.32 16.75 -8.19
C TRP A 201 -1.38 17.33 -9.11
N GLU A 202 -1.50 18.64 -9.19
CA GLU A 202 -2.40 19.28 -10.16
C GLU A 202 -2.01 18.99 -11.63
N LYS A 203 -0.70 18.87 -11.91
CA LYS A 203 -0.22 18.49 -13.25
C LYS A 203 -0.58 17.05 -13.61
N THR A 204 -0.73 16.13 -12.64
CA THR A 204 -1.13 14.75 -12.94
C THR A 204 -2.50 14.65 -13.60
N LYS A 205 -3.38 15.62 -13.36
CA LYS A 205 -4.71 15.70 -14.01
C LYS A 205 -4.66 15.83 -15.54
N ARG A 206 -3.49 16.16 -16.08
CA ARG A 206 -3.25 16.22 -17.54
C ARG A 206 -2.88 14.87 -18.13
N LEU A 207 -2.56 13.89 -17.28
CA LEU A 207 -2.29 12.54 -17.72
C LEU A 207 -3.61 11.78 -17.87
N SER A 208 -3.74 11.02 -18.95
CA SER A 208 -4.79 10.04 -19.14
C SER A 208 -4.19 8.64 -19.14
N ASP A 209 -5.01 7.63 -18.90
CA ASP A 209 -4.60 6.23 -18.91
C ASP A 209 -3.54 5.90 -17.87
N VAL A 210 -3.65 6.52 -16.67
CA VAL A 210 -2.78 6.29 -15.52
C VAL A 210 -3.59 6.08 -14.25
N TYR A 211 -3.05 5.31 -13.34
CA TYR A 211 -3.42 5.27 -11.94
C TYR A 211 -2.42 6.11 -11.16
N VAL A 212 -2.91 7.14 -10.46
CA VAL A 212 -2.10 8.06 -9.65
C VAL A 212 -2.47 7.89 -8.19
N THR A 213 -1.48 7.67 -7.36
CA THR A 213 -1.65 7.51 -5.92
C THR A 213 -0.48 8.11 -5.14
N SER A 214 -0.48 7.90 -3.83
CA SER A 214 0.58 8.34 -2.94
C SER A 214 0.58 7.47 -1.69
N SER A 215 1.73 6.91 -1.35
CA SER A 215 2.00 6.21 -0.09
C SER A 215 2.66 7.13 0.96
N SER A 216 3.21 8.26 0.54
CA SER A 216 3.93 9.22 1.38
C SER A 216 3.54 10.66 1.05
N PRO A 217 3.55 11.59 2.02
CA PRO A 217 3.18 12.99 1.80
C PRO A 217 4.02 13.74 0.76
N ARG A 218 5.21 13.24 0.41
CA ARG A 218 6.13 13.88 -0.55
C ARG A 218 6.42 13.03 -1.77
N LEU A 219 5.51 12.12 -2.10
CA LEU A 219 5.65 11.21 -3.22
C LEU A 219 4.42 11.29 -4.13
N ILE A 220 4.62 11.17 -5.43
CA ILE A 220 3.57 10.95 -6.41
C ILE A 220 3.93 9.67 -7.15
N GLU A 221 3.04 8.69 -7.10
CA GLU A 221 3.25 7.35 -7.66
C GLU A 221 2.32 7.18 -8.86
N ILE A 222 2.87 6.84 -10.02
CA ILE A 222 2.16 6.76 -11.30
C ILE A 222 2.39 5.38 -11.90
N SER A 223 1.30 4.67 -12.14
CA SER A 223 1.28 3.33 -12.78
C SER A 223 0.28 3.31 -13.93
N ALA A 224 0.22 2.20 -14.64
CA ALA A 224 -0.80 2.00 -15.68
C ALA A 224 -2.22 2.10 -15.10
N ALA A 225 -3.19 2.51 -15.91
CA ALA A 225 -4.58 2.69 -15.49
C ALA A 225 -5.21 1.41 -14.89
N GLU A 226 -4.72 0.26 -15.33
CA GLU A 226 -5.14 -1.05 -14.87
C GLU A 226 -4.56 -1.45 -13.51
N ALA A 227 -3.56 -0.70 -13.01
CA ALA A 227 -2.93 -0.94 -11.70
C ALA A 227 -3.85 -0.48 -10.54
N GLY A 228 -3.33 -0.52 -9.33
CA GLY A 228 -4.03 -0.27 -8.08
C GLY A 228 -4.04 -1.52 -7.22
N LYS A 229 -3.76 -1.38 -5.91
CA LYS A 229 -3.73 -2.53 -4.99
C LYS A 229 -5.07 -3.27 -4.94
N GLY A 230 -6.18 -2.54 -4.98
CA GLY A 230 -7.52 -3.12 -5.01
C GLY A 230 -7.80 -3.87 -6.31
N ALA A 231 -7.47 -3.29 -7.46
CA ALA A 231 -7.62 -3.94 -8.75
C ALA A 231 -6.77 -5.22 -8.87
N ALA A 232 -5.52 -5.17 -8.39
CA ALA A 232 -4.64 -6.33 -8.37
C ALA A 232 -5.15 -7.43 -7.41
N LEU A 233 -5.61 -7.05 -6.21
CA LEU A 233 -6.21 -7.99 -5.27
C LEU A 233 -7.46 -8.65 -5.84
N GLN A 234 -8.31 -7.91 -6.54
CA GLN A 234 -9.49 -8.45 -7.22
C GLN A 234 -9.11 -9.51 -8.26
N ARG A 235 -8.09 -9.25 -9.08
CA ARG A 235 -7.62 -10.23 -10.08
C ARG A 235 -7.01 -11.46 -9.44
N LEU A 236 -6.20 -11.28 -8.40
CA LEU A 236 -5.63 -12.40 -7.66
C LEU A 236 -6.72 -13.24 -6.98
N ALA A 237 -7.72 -12.61 -6.37
CA ALA A 237 -8.87 -13.28 -5.76
C ALA A 237 -9.66 -14.11 -6.79
N GLN A 238 -9.82 -13.62 -8.02
CA GLN A 238 -10.44 -14.37 -9.12
C GLN A 238 -9.60 -15.60 -9.51
N ILE A 239 -8.28 -15.46 -9.64
CA ILE A 239 -7.35 -16.58 -9.93
C ILE A 239 -7.44 -17.65 -8.84
N LEU A 240 -7.55 -17.25 -7.57
CA LEU A 240 -7.62 -18.13 -6.42
C LEU A 240 -9.05 -18.66 -6.13
N ASN A 241 -10.06 -18.20 -6.87
CA ASN A 241 -11.48 -18.50 -6.61
C ASN A 241 -11.92 -18.16 -5.18
N ILE A 242 -11.44 -17.02 -4.64
CA ILE A 242 -11.80 -16.52 -3.32
C ILE A 242 -12.68 -15.26 -3.49
N PRO A 243 -13.98 -15.34 -3.16
CA PRO A 243 -14.86 -14.19 -3.31
C PRO A 243 -14.58 -13.13 -2.22
N PRO A 244 -14.88 -11.84 -2.50
CA PRO A 244 -14.51 -10.71 -1.62
C PRO A 244 -14.93 -10.87 -0.16
N GLN A 245 -16.08 -11.46 0.11
CA GLN A 245 -16.60 -11.67 1.48
C GLN A 245 -15.70 -12.56 2.36
N HIS A 246 -14.74 -13.28 1.78
CA HIS A 246 -13.76 -14.11 2.49
C HIS A 246 -12.35 -13.49 2.50
N ILE A 247 -12.26 -12.19 2.17
CA ILE A 247 -11.00 -11.44 2.12
C ILE A 247 -11.00 -10.41 3.23
N ALA A 248 -9.92 -10.36 4.02
CA ALA A 248 -9.58 -9.25 4.88
C ALA A 248 -8.40 -8.50 4.27
N ALA A 249 -8.41 -7.16 4.29
CA ALA A 249 -7.32 -6.35 3.78
C ALA A 249 -6.91 -5.31 4.84
N PHE A 250 -5.60 -5.12 5.03
CA PHE A 250 -5.02 -4.18 5.97
C PHE A 250 -4.25 -3.09 5.25
N GLY A 251 -4.39 -1.85 5.68
CA GLY A 251 -3.69 -0.72 5.07
C GLY A 251 -3.69 0.55 5.90
N ASN A 252 -2.89 1.54 5.46
CA ASN A 252 -2.77 2.86 6.08
C ASN A 252 -2.79 4.01 5.05
N GLY A 253 -2.31 3.79 3.83
CA GLY A 253 -2.10 4.82 2.82
C GLY A 253 -3.33 5.11 1.96
N ASP A 254 -3.27 6.20 1.19
CA ASP A 254 -4.29 6.51 0.19
C ASP A 254 -4.36 5.45 -0.92
N ASN A 255 -3.22 4.78 -1.19
CA ASN A 255 -3.08 3.67 -2.13
C ASN A 255 -3.72 2.36 -1.66
N ASP A 256 -4.15 2.27 -0.38
CA ASP A 256 -4.82 1.10 0.18
C ASP A 256 -6.35 1.22 0.15
N ALA A 257 -6.88 2.43 -0.02
CA ALA A 257 -8.29 2.70 0.15
C ALA A 257 -9.18 1.85 -0.79
N ASP A 258 -8.77 1.62 -2.03
CA ASP A 258 -9.47 0.78 -2.99
C ASP A 258 -9.38 -0.71 -2.64
N MET A 259 -8.26 -1.15 -2.07
CA MET A 259 -8.05 -2.51 -1.58
C MET A 259 -8.95 -2.80 -0.36
N LEU A 260 -9.03 -1.87 0.59
CA LEU A 260 -9.92 -1.98 1.74
C LEU A 260 -11.39 -2.00 1.32
N ALA A 261 -11.77 -1.13 0.38
CA ALA A 261 -13.15 -1.07 -0.14
C ALA A 261 -13.56 -2.32 -0.90
N PHE A 262 -12.63 -3.00 -1.59
CA PHE A 262 -12.89 -4.24 -2.31
C PHE A 262 -13.05 -5.44 -1.37
N ALA A 263 -12.29 -5.52 -0.29
CA ALA A 263 -12.31 -6.63 0.65
C ALA A 263 -13.67 -6.74 1.38
N GLY A 264 -14.07 -7.94 1.74
CA GLY A 264 -15.27 -8.16 2.59
C GLY A 264 -15.10 -7.64 4.01
N LEU A 265 -13.85 -7.41 4.42
CA LEU A 265 -13.46 -6.74 5.67
C LEU A 265 -12.22 -5.88 5.41
N GLY A 266 -12.44 -4.59 5.18
CA GLY A 266 -11.38 -3.59 5.09
C GLY A 266 -10.96 -3.11 6.49
N ILE A 267 -9.67 -3.17 6.80
CA ILE A 267 -9.11 -2.85 8.11
C ILE A 267 -8.04 -1.78 7.96
N ALA A 268 -8.27 -0.61 8.53
CA ALA A 268 -7.25 0.43 8.62
C ALA A 268 -6.53 0.38 9.98
N VAL A 269 -5.22 0.60 9.98
CA VAL A 269 -4.51 0.90 11.23
C VAL A 269 -4.87 2.31 11.69
N LYS A 270 -4.80 2.57 13.01
CA LYS A 270 -5.22 3.85 13.60
C LYS A 270 -4.41 5.06 13.11
N ASN A 271 -3.17 4.84 12.67
CA ASN A 271 -2.30 5.86 12.06
C ASN A 271 -2.55 6.08 10.56
N ALA A 272 -3.61 5.51 10.00
CA ALA A 272 -3.90 5.60 8.58
C ALA A 272 -4.36 7.00 8.14
N SER A 273 -4.25 7.27 6.84
CA SER A 273 -4.74 8.46 6.19
C SER A 273 -6.27 8.60 6.31
N LYS A 274 -6.77 9.83 6.18
CA LYS A 274 -8.23 10.07 6.22
C LYS A 274 -8.99 9.27 5.15
N ARG A 275 -8.40 9.11 3.96
CA ARG A 275 -9.00 8.37 2.86
C ARG A 275 -9.05 6.87 3.16
N CYS A 276 -7.97 6.33 3.70
CA CYS A 276 -7.89 4.93 4.10
C CYS A 276 -8.87 4.62 5.26
N LEU A 277 -8.91 5.47 6.30
CA LEU A 277 -9.87 5.36 7.41
C LEU A 277 -11.32 5.40 6.93
N ALA A 278 -11.63 6.23 5.93
CA ALA A 278 -12.99 6.34 5.39
C ALA A 278 -13.41 5.10 4.57
N ALA A 279 -12.46 4.35 4.02
CA ALA A 279 -12.70 3.13 3.25
C ALA A 279 -12.78 1.86 4.12
N ALA A 280 -12.38 1.94 5.40
CA ALA A 280 -12.29 0.80 6.28
C ALA A 280 -13.63 0.44 6.97
N ASP A 281 -13.89 -0.86 7.11
CA ASP A 281 -14.97 -1.39 7.97
C ASP A 281 -14.55 -1.40 9.45
N TYR A 282 -13.25 -1.58 9.73
CA TYR A 282 -12.71 -1.67 11.09
C TYR A 282 -11.39 -0.90 11.21
N ILE A 283 -11.18 -0.27 12.37
CA ILE A 283 -9.94 0.41 12.71
C ILE A 283 -9.26 -0.38 13.85
N CYS A 284 -8.08 -0.92 13.54
CA CYS A 284 -7.26 -1.62 14.53
C CYS A 284 -6.25 -0.66 15.20
N PRO A 285 -5.53 -1.09 16.26
CA PRO A 285 -4.43 -0.33 16.84
C PRO A 285 -3.39 0.08 15.77
N THR A 286 -2.47 1.00 16.12
CA THR A 286 -1.40 1.43 15.21
C THR A 286 -0.47 0.28 14.84
N ASN A 287 0.34 0.48 13.79
CA ASN A 287 1.40 -0.44 13.40
C ASN A 287 2.40 -0.71 14.55
N ASP A 288 2.77 0.32 15.31
CA ASP A 288 3.68 0.20 16.46
C ASP A 288 3.04 -0.49 17.69
N GLU A 289 1.70 -0.51 17.74
CA GLU A 289 0.90 -1.23 18.77
C GLU A 289 0.50 -2.64 18.32
N HIS A 290 1.15 -3.21 17.30
CA HIS A 290 0.85 -4.54 16.74
C HIS A 290 -0.58 -4.73 16.23
N GLY A 291 -1.20 -3.67 15.67
CA GLY A 291 -2.60 -3.68 15.26
C GLY A 291 -2.95 -4.80 14.27
N VAL A 292 -2.05 -5.11 13.33
CA VAL A 292 -2.21 -6.21 12.37
C VAL A 292 -2.25 -7.56 13.10
N ALA A 293 -1.26 -7.84 13.97
CA ALA A 293 -1.17 -9.11 14.69
C ALA A 293 -2.41 -9.35 15.57
N ILE A 294 -2.75 -8.37 16.41
CA ILE A 294 -3.92 -8.43 17.33
C ILE A 294 -5.20 -8.73 16.54
N THR A 295 -5.33 -8.15 15.35
CA THR A 295 -6.56 -8.31 14.57
C THR A 295 -6.59 -9.64 13.81
N ILE A 296 -5.48 -10.11 13.27
CA ILE A 296 -5.38 -11.44 12.65
C ILE A 296 -5.71 -12.52 13.68
N GLU A 297 -5.19 -12.45 14.92
CA GLU A 297 -5.51 -13.40 15.98
C GLU A 297 -7.00 -13.48 16.28
N LYS A 298 -7.69 -12.32 16.33
CA LYS A 298 -9.15 -12.28 16.48
C LYS A 298 -9.88 -12.95 15.31
N LEU A 299 -9.41 -12.73 14.07
CA LEU A 299 -9.99 -13.36 12.89
C LEU A 299 -9.80 -14.88 12.89
N LEU A 300 -8.66 -15.38 13.36
CA LEU A 300 -8.38 -16.82 13.44
C LEU A 300 -9.17 -17.53 14.55
N THR A 301 -9.41 -16.87 15.67
CA THR A 301 -10.17 -17.43 16.81
C THR A 301 -11.68 -17.40 16.61
N SER A 302 -12.16 -16.60 15.64
CA SER A 302 -13.59 -16.48 15.30
C SER A 302 -14.04 -17.45 14.19
N ASN A 303 -13.12 -18.29 13.68
CA ASN A 303 -13.36 -19.26 12.60
C ASN A 303 -13.60 -20.70 13.16
#